data_5fb13869c4b643af1c343e44ca14edd7
#
_entry.id   5fb13869c4b643af1c343e44ca14edd7
#
_cell.length_a   1.000
_cell.length_b   1.000
_cell.length_c   1.000
_cell.angle_alpha   90.00
_cell.angle_beta   90.00
_cell.angle_gamma   90.00
#
_symmetry.space_group_name_H-M   'P 1'
#
loop_
_entity.id
_entity.type
_entity.pdbx_description
1 polymer ?
#
loop_
_entity_poly.entity_id
_entity_poly.type
_entity_poly.pdbx_seq_one_letter_code
_entity_poly.pdbx_strand_id
1 'polypeptide(L)'
;MINDSGSEEQIEDMSYMFSHCNSLTSLNLSNFNTQNVINMSFMFNNCTSLISLDLSNFNTQNVTNIRNMFNNCTSLISLNLSNFNSKNVKYMSNLFYNCSSLISLNLSNFNTQTVKFKSNIFYNCNSLFFKFLKIINNN
;
A
#
# COMPACT_ATOMS: atom_id res chain seq x y z
N MET A 1 0.94 -18.18 15.45
CA MET A 1 1.23 -19.59 15.80
C MET A 1 2.58 -19.63 16.49
N ILE A 2 2.76 -20.40 17.51
CA ILE A 2 4.05 -20.58 18.20
C ILE A 2 4.63 -21.86 17.62
N ASN A 3 5.88 -21.83 17.14
CA ASN A 3 6.59 -23.02 16.69
C ASN A 3 7.06 -23.86 17.90
N ASP A 4 7.48 -25.10 17.68
CA ASP A 4 7.93 -26.03 18.72
C ASP A 4 9.13 -25.53 19.58
N SER A 5 9.78 -24.41 19.15
CA SER A 5 10.85 -23.77 19.90
C SER A 5 10.37 -22.59 20.75
N GLY A 6 9.05 -22.30 20.78
CA GLY A 6 8.46 -21.21 21.56
C GLY A 6 8.74 -19.80 21.01
N SER A 7 9.30 -19.67 19.81
CA SER A 7 9.45 -18.40 19.12
C SER A 7 8.16 -18.07 18.33
N GLU A 8 7.69 -16.83 18.40
CA GLU A 8 6.60 -16.35 17.53
C GLU A 8 7.07 -16.43 16.06
N GLU A 9 6.30 -17.10 15.21
CA GLU A 9 6.51 -17.03 13.76
C GLU A 9 6.37 -15.57 13.31
N GLN A 10 7.44 -15.01 12.74
CA GLN A 10 7.46 -13.64 12.25
C GLN A 10 7.00 -13.64 10.80
N ILE A 11 5.89 -12.95 10.51
CA ILE A 11 5.37 -12.82 9.15
C ILE A 11 6.23 -11.80 8.39
N GLU A 12 6.90 -12.27 7.34
CA GLU A 12 7.71 -11.43 6.43
C GLU A 12 6.99 -11.13 5.10
N ASP A 13 6.06 -11.98 4.68
CA ASP A 13 5.33 -11.86 3.43
C ASP A 13 3.81 -11.77 3.67
N MET A 14 3.24 -10.61 3.32
CA MET A 14 1.80 -10.34 3.33
C MET A 14 1.27 -10.09 1.90
N SER A 15 2.02 -10.55 0.87
CA SER A 15 1.57 -10.39 -0.51
C SER A 15 0.24 -11.12 -0.74
N TYR A 16 -0.62 -10.51 -1.55
CA TYR A 16 -1.95 -11.04 -1.92
C TYR A 16 -2.95 -11.30 -0.77
N MET A 17 -2.64 -10.95 0.50
CA MET A 17 -3.43 -11.35 1.68
C MET A 17 -4.92 -11.04 1.56
N PHE A 18 -5.30 -9.90 0.97
CA PHE A 18 -6.69 -9.48 0.73
C PHE A 18 -6.99 -9.31 -0.77
N SER A 19 -6.14 -9.84 -1.64
CA SER A 19 -6.31 -9.70 -3.08
C SER A 19 -7.65 -10.29 -3.53
N HIS A 20 -8.34 -9.57 -4.43
CA HIS A 20 -9.66 -9.95 -4.97
C HIS A 20 -10.78 -10.06 -3.92
N CYS A 21 -10.66 -9.42 -2.76
CA CYS A 21 -11.76 -9.28 -1.80
C CYS A 21 -12.78 -8.25 -2.32
N ASN A 22 -13.50 -8.60 -3.40
CA ASN A 22 -14.35 -7.67 -4.16
C ASN A 22 -15.56 -7.14 -3.39
N SER A 23 -16.00 -7.83 -2.33
CA SER A 23 -17.13 -7.41 -1.49
C SER A 23 -16.69 -6.65 -0.24
N LEU A 24 -15.38 -6.49 -0.03
CA LEU A 24 -14.83 -5.81 1.14
C LEU A 24 -15.01 -4.30 1.00
N THR A 25 -15.81 -3.68 1.87
CA THR A 25 -16.03 -2.22 1.86
C THR A 25 -15.15 -1.47 2.84
N SER A 26 -14.81 -2.11 3.96
CA SER A 26 -13.89 -1.59 4.98
C SER A 26 -13.19 -2.74 5.69
N LEU A 27 -12.05 -2.45 6.33
CA LEU A 27 -11.27 -3.44 7.05
C LEU A 27 -10.57 -2.80 8.24
N ASN A 28 -10.71 -3.41 9.42
CA ASN A 28 -9.97 -2.99 10.60
C ASN A 28 -8.67 -3.79 10.72
N LEU A 29 -7.54 -3.11 10.59
CA LEU A 29 -6.19 -3.68 10.66
C LEU A 29 -5.41 -3.18 11.87
N SER A 30 -6.07 -2.57 12.86
CA SER A 30 -5.40 -1.94 14.02
C SER A 30 -4.51 -2.90 14.84
N ASN A 31 -4.80 -4.19 14.80
CA ASN A 31 -4.04 -5.22 15.54
C ASN A 31 -3.01 -5.97 14.65
N PHE A 32 -2.81 -5.54 13.40
CA PHE A 32 -1.82 -6.17 12.53
C PHE A 32 -0.41 -5.79 12.94
N ASN A 33 0.41 -6.80 13.24
CA ASN A 33 1.85 -6.60 13.45
C ASN A 33 2.58 -6.75 12.10
N THR A 34 3.11 -5.63 11.61
CA THR A 34 3.83 -5.58 10.32
C THR A 34 5.32 -5.31 10.49
N GLN A 35 5.84 -5.39 11.72
CA GLN A 35 7.22 -5.00 12.05
C GLN A 35 8.29 -5.71 11.21
N ASN A 36 8.06 -6.98 10.86
CA ASN A 36 9.02 -7.80 10.12
C ASN A 36 8.67 -7.97 8.64
N VAL A 37 7.57 -7.34 8.18
CA VAL A 37 7.10 -7.53 6.81
C VAL A 37 8.04 -6.87 5.81
N ILE A 38 8.44 -7.65 4.81
CA ILE A 38 9.32 -7.25 3.71
C ILE A 38 8.52 -7.06 2.41
N ASN A 39 7.47 -7.86 2.21
CA ASN A 39 6.68 -7.90 0.99
C ASN A 39 5.18 -7.66 1.27
N MET A 40 4.63 -6.57 0.70
CA MET A 40 3.20 -6.22 0.72
C MET A 40 2.63 -6.10 -0.70
N SER A 41 3.29 -6.70 -1.71
CA SER A 41 2.84 -6.60 -3.09
C SER A 41 1.46 -7.23 -3.27
N PHE A 42 0.59 -6.57 -4.06
CA PHE A 42 -0.77 -7.03 -4.35
C PHE A 42 -1.69 -7.22 -3.13
N MET A 43 -1.33 -6.71 -1.94
CA MET A 43 -2.05 -7.02 -0.69
C MET A 43 -3.55 -6.71 -0.78
N PHE A 44 -3.94 -5.61 -1.42
CA PHE A 44 -5.34 -5.19 -1.62
C PHE A 44 -5.70 -5.12 -3.12
N ASN A 45 -4.96 -5.79 -3.98
CA ASN A 45 -5.19 -5.77 -5.42
C ASN A 45 -6.62 -6.24 -5.76
N ASN A 46 -7.32 -5.52 -6.62
CA ASN A 46 -8.71 -5.79 -7.00
C ASN A 46 -9.72 -5.80 -5.84
N CYS A 47 -9.50 -5.05 -4.75
CA CYS A 47 -10.54 -4.77 -3.75
C CYS A 47 -11.48 -3.69 -4.28
N THR A 48 -12.30 -4.03 -5.27
CA THR A 48 -13.09 -3.07 -6.05
C THR A 48 -14.16 -2.32 -5.27
N SER A 49 -14.64 -2.88 -4.14
CA SER A 49 -15.64 -2.25 -3.26
C SER A 49 -15.05 -1.53 -2.05
N LEU A 50 -13.71 -1.57 -1.85
CA LEU A 50 -13.06 -0.94 -0.70
C LEU A 50 -13.18 0.59 -0.80
N ILE A 51 -13.83 1.22 0.19
CA ILE A 51 -14.13 2.65 0.20
C ILE A 51 -13.05 3.45 0.92
N SER A 52 -12.61 2.95 2.08
CA SER A 52 -11.57 3.59 2.88
C SER A 52 -10.72 2.56 3.59
N LEU A 53 -9.47 2.93 3.88
CA LEU A 53 -8.54 2.09 4.60
C LEU A 53 -7.59 2.95 5.44
N ASP A 54 -7.39 2.57 6.69
CA ASP A 54 -6.40 3.17 7.58
C ASP A 54 -5.24 2.20 7.82
N LEU A 55 -4.04 2.59 7.37
CA LEU A 55 -2.79 1.86 7.55
C LEU A 55 -1.80 2.66 8.41
N SER A 56 -2.28 3.63 9.20
CA SER A 56 -1.42 4.48 10.04
C SER A 56 -0.65 3.70 11.12
N ASN A 57 -1.13 2.50 11.49
CA ASN A 57 -0.44 1.62 12.43
C ASN A 57 0.60 0.69 11.78
N PHE A 58 0.69 0.65 10.45
CA PHE A 58 1.64 -0.23 9.77
C PHE A 58 3.08 0.27 9.98
N ASN A 59 3.93 -0.61 10.50
CA ASN A 59 5.37 -0.42 10.49
C ASN A 59 5.93 -0.94 9.16
N THR A 60 6.35 -0.05 8.28
CA THR A 60 6.81 -0.39 6.93
C THR A 60 8.30 -0.17 6.74
N GLN A 61 9.06 0.00 7.83
CA GLN A 61 10.50 0.29 7.75
C GLN A 61 11.31 -0.80 7.04
N ASN A 62 10.87 -2.06 7.07
CA ASN A 62 11.54 -3.20 6.42
C ASN A 62 10.96 -3.53 5.04
N VAL A 63 9.87 -2.86 4.63
CA VAL A 63 9.17 -3.17 3.39
C VAL A 63 9.99 -2.73 2.18
N THR A 64 10.21 -3.66 1.26
CA THR A 64 10.93 -3.43 0.01
C THR A 64 10.05 -3.49 -1.23
N ASN A 65 8.89 -4.14 -1.15
CA ASN A 65 8.00 -4.38 -2.28
C ASN A 65 6.55 -4.05 -1.93
N ILE A 66 6.01 -3.03 -2.63
CA ILE A 66 4.61 -2.58 -2.54
C ILE A 66 3.96 -2.49 -3.93
N ARG A 67 4.53 -3.16 -4.95
CA ARG A 67 3.97 -3.13 -6.31
C ARG A 67 2.53 -3.62 -6.30
N ASN A 68 1.67 -2.96 -7.07
CA ASN A 68 0.25 -3.31 -7.22
C ASN A 68 -0.55 -3.39 -5.90
N MET A 69 -0.06 -2.82 -4.79
CA MET A 69 -0.69 -3.02 -3.47
C MET A 69 -2.16 -2.58 -3.46
N PHE A 70 -2.50 -1.47 -4.15
CA PHE A 70 -3.87 -0.96 -4.29
C PHE A 70 -4.35 -0.95 -5.74
N ASN A 71 -3.72 -1.74 -6.61
CA ASN A 71 -4.10 -1.80 -8.02
C ASN A 71 -5.58 -2.17 -8.14
N ASN A 72 -6.31 -1.40 -8.94
CA ASN A 72 -7.73 -1.62 -9.23
C ASN A 72 -8.67 -1.54 -8.00
N CYS A 73 -8.31 -0.75 -6.97
CA CYS A 73 -9.23 -0.37 -5.89
C CYS A 73 -10.12 0.79 -6.37
N THR A 74 -11.06 0.49 -7.27
CA THR A 74 -11.81 1.50 -8.03
C THR A 74 -12.75 2.36 -7.18
N SER A 75 -13.23 1.85 -6.04
CA SER A 75 -14.10 2.58 -5.10
C SER A 75 -13.35 3.28 -3.97
N LEU A 76 -12.01 3.14 -3.90
CA LEU A 76 -11.22 3.71 -2.80
C LEU A 76 -11.22 5.24 -2.88
N ILE A 77 -11.84 5.89 -1.89
CA ILE A 77 -11.98 7.35 -1.79
C ILE A 77 -10.87 7.94 -0.95
N SER A 78 -10.57 7.29 0.19
CA SER A 78 -9.57 7.78 1.13
C SER A 78 -8.66 6.65 1.63
N LEU A 79 -7.38 6.99 1.78
CA LEU A 79 -6.36 6.07 2.26
C LEU A 79 -5.41 6.82 3.19
N ASN A 80 -5.28 6.35 4.44
CA ASN A 80 -4.35 6.91 5.40
C ASN A 80 -3.02 6.15 5.37
N LEU A 81 -1.99 6.80 4.85
CA LEU A 81 -0.61 6.32 4.80
C LEU A 81 0.34 7.24 5.61
N SER A 82 -0.17 7.94 6.62
CA SER A 82 0.59 8.98 7.32
C SER A 82 1.90 8.48 7.96
N ASN A 83 1.94 7.21 8.38
CA ASN A 83 3.15 6.59 8.96
C ASN A 83 3.89 5.66 7.99
N PHE A 84 3.45 5.60 6.73
CA PHE A 84 4.04 4.69 5.75
C PHE A 84 5.43 5.16 5.33
N ASN A 85 6.47 4.46 5.77
CA ASN A 85 7.85 4.77 5.46
C ASN A 85 8.31 3.98 4.21
N SER A 86 8.58 4.68 3.11
CA SER A 86 9.00 4.06 1.86
C SER A 86 10.52 4.07 1.63
N LYS A 87 11.32 4.42 2.65
CA LYS A 87 12.78 4.58 2.51
C LYS A 87 13.50 3.36 1.92
N ASN A 88 13.03 2.15 2.23
CA ASN A 88 13.64 0.90 1.77
C ASN A 88 12.91 0.28 0.57
N VAL A 89 11.84 0.91 0.09
CA VAL A 89 11.05 0.39 -1.03
C VAL A 89 11.85 0.46 -2.33
N LYS A 90 11.88 -0.67 -3.05
CA LYS A 90 12.53 -0.84 -4.36
C LYS A 90 11.53 -1.03 -5.49
N TYR A 91 10.38 -1.64 -5.20
CA TYR A 91 9.34 -1.99 -6.17
C TYR A 91 8.02 -1.32 -5.81
N MET A 92 7.58 -0.35 -6.65
CA MET A 92 6.39 0.49 -6.40
C MET A 92 5.48 0.59 -7.65
N SER A 93 5.79 -0.13 -8.73
CA SER A 93 5.01 -0.04 -9.98
C SER A 93 3.55 -0.36 -9.74
N ASN A 94 2.67 0.41 -10.40
CA ASN A 94 1.21 0.27 -10.36
C ASN A 94 0.60 0.38 -8.94
N LEU A 95 1.25 1.05 -7.99
CA LEU A 95 0.81 1.08 -6.58
C LEU A 95 -0.66 1.49 -6.46
N PHE A 96 -1.10 2.53 -7.17
CA PHE A 96 -2.46 3.05 -7.22
C PHE A 96 -3.08 2.98 -8.63
N TYR A 97 -2.62 2.05 -9.45
CA TYR A 97 -3.14 1.90 -10.81
C TYR A 97 -4.66 1.69 -10.77
N ASN A 98 -5.40 2.50 -11.54
CA ASN A 98 -6.87 2.45 -11.62
C ASN A 98 -7.62 2.66 -10.29
N CYS A 99 -7.05 3.44 -9.35
CA CYS A 99 -7.79 3.94 -8.17
C CYS A 99 -8.63 5.17 -8.60
N SER A 100 -9.65 4.95 -9.44
CA SER A 100 -10.37 6.01 -10.14
C SER A 100 -11.17 6.94 -9.22
N SER A 101 -11.58 6.48 -8.04
CA SER A 101 -12.33 7.27 -7.04
C SER A 101 -11.45 7.94 -5.98
N LEU A 102 -10.13 7.72 -5.98
CA LEU A 102 -9.23 8.27 -4.96
C LEU A 102 -9.15 9.79 -5.09
N ILE A 103 -9.62 10.51 -4.05
CA ILE A 103 -9.71 11.98 -4.07
C ILE A 103 -8.46 12.61 -3.47
N SER A 104 -7.99 12.06 -2.35
CA SER A 104 -6.84 12.61 -1.63
C SER A 104 -5.94 11.52 -1.08
N LEU A 105 -4.63 11.82 -1.04
CA LEU A 105 -3.62 10.91 -0.58
C LEU A 105 -2.47 11.69 0.03
N ASN A 106 -2.11 11.38 1.27
CA ASN A 106 -0.94 11.98 1.91
C ASN A 106 0.29 11.10 1.69
N LEU A 107 1.25 11.60 0.92
CA LEU A 107 2.51 10.95 0.60
C LEU A 107 3.72 11.70 1.19
N SER A 108 3.52 12.50 2.24
CA SER A 108 4.59 13.32 2.84
C SER A 108 5.79 12.51 3.32
N ASN A 109 5.57 11.26 3.71
CA ASN A 109 6.61 10.34 4.16
C ASN A 109 7.13 9.39 3.05
N PHE A 110 6.65 9.57 1.81
CA PHE A 110 7.14 8.78 0.69
C PHE A 110 8.45 9.33 0.15
N ASN A 111 9.49 8.50 0.18
CA ASN A 111 10.76 8.76 -0.46
C ASN A 111 10.92 7.82 -1.67
N THR A 112 11.09 8.39 -2.86
CA THR A 112 11.22 7.62 -4.11
C THR A 112 12.66 7.47 -4.59
N GLN A 113 13.64 7.99 -3.85
CA GLN A 113 15.06 7.96 -4.25
C GLN A 113 15.62 6.54 -4.38
N THR A 114 15.17 5.61 -3.54
CA THR A 114 15.60 4.21 -3.55
C THR A 114 14.80 3.33 -4.51
N VAL A 115 13.69 3.86 -5.05
CA VAL A 115 12.76 3.09 -5.87
C VAL A 115 13.36 2.83 -7.25
N LYS A 116 13.52 1.54 -7.59
CA LYS A 116 14.04 1.10 -8.89
C LYS A 116 12.94 0.95 -9.95
N PHE A 117 11.75 0.52 -9.54
CA PHE A 117 10.61 0.27 -10.43
C PHE A 117 9.40 1.07 -9.95
N LYS A 118 9.04 2.13 -10.70
CA LYS A 118 7.99 3.10 -10.33
C LYS A 118 7.05 3.47 -11.49
N SER A 119 6.85 2.57 -12.45
CA SER A 119 5.96 2.83 -13.58
C SER A 119 4.48 2.84 -13.17
N ASN A 120 3.68 3.69 -13.80
CA ASN A 120 2.22 3.72 -13.72
C ASN A 120 1.63 3.86 -12.31
N ILE A 121 2.35 4.48 -11.36
CA ILE A 121 1.89 4.56 -9.95
C ILE A 121 0.48 5.12 -9.85
N PHE A 122 0.13 6.16 -10.63
CA PHE A 122 -1.16 6.84 -10.61
C PHE A 122 -1.91 6.76 -11.94
N TYR A 123 -1.64 5.74 -12.73
CA TYR A 123 -2.36 5.57 -13.99
C TYR A 123 -3.86 5.41 -13.71
N ASN A 124 -4.69 6.19 -14.42
CA ASN A 124 -6.16 6.20 -14.29
C ASN A 124 -6.69 6.55 -12.87
N CYS A 125 -5.96 7.38 -12.10
CA CYS A 125 -6.44 7.98 -10.84
C CYS A 125 -7.17 9.30 -11.14
N ASN A 126 -8.31 9.23 -11.84
CA ASN A 126 -8.96 10.40 -12.45
C ASN A 126 -9.53 11.40 -11.44
N SER A 127 -9.84 10.98 -10.23
CA SER A 127 -10.38 11.83 -9.15
C SER A 127 -9.29 12.46 -8.27
N LEU A 128 -8.02 12.05 -8.43
CA LEU A 128 -6.93 12.56 -7.61
C LEU A 128 -6.56 13.99 -8.05
N PHE A 129 -6.77 14.96 -7.17
CA PHE A 129 -6.41 16.35 -7.46
C PHE A 129 -4.89 16.49 -7.60
N PHE A 130 -4.44 17.07 -8.71
CA PHE A 130 -3.04 17.19 -9.17
C PHE A 130 -2.05 17.87 -8.19
N LYS A 131 -2.47 18.30 -7.02
CA LYS A 131 -1.58 18.92 -6.03
C LYS A 131 -0.44 18.03 -5.53
N PHE A 132 -0.55 16.71 -5.72
CA PHE A 132 0.41 15.74 -5.18
C PHE A 132 1.43 15.21 -6.20
N LEU A 133 1.29 15.50 -7.49
CA LEU A 133 2.25 15.06 -8.53
C LEU A 133 3.65 15.68 -8.41
N LYS A 134 3.80 16.74 -7.61
CA LYS A 134 5.10 17.41 -7.42
C LYS A 134 6.12 16.57 -6.65
N ILE A 135 5.68 15.56 -5.89
CA ILE A 135 6.55 14.75 -5.03
C ILE A 135 7.27 13.65 -5.85
N ILE A 136 6.73 13.25 -7.00
CA ILE A 136 7.24 12.11 -7.78
C ILE A 136 8.03 12.57 -9.02
N ASN A 137 7.83 13.81 -9.47
CA ASN A 137 8.49 14.34 -10.67
C ASN A 137 9.76 15.19 -10.41
N ASN A 138 10.20 15.31 -9.17
CA ASN A 138 11.45 16.00 -8.83
C ASN A 138 12.62 15.04 -8.72
N ASN A 139 12.83 14.20 -9.74
CA ASN A 139 14.13 13.60 -10.06
C ASN A 139 14.21 13.34 -11.56
#